data_bb5d9602881333ffb032ac488b0e0247
#
_entry.id   bb5d9602881333ffb032ac488b0e0247
#
_cell.length_a   1.000
_cell.length_b   1.000
_cell.length_c   1.000
_cell.angle_alpha   90.00
_cell.angle_beta   90.00
_cell.angle_gamma   90.00
#
_symmetry.space_group_name_H-M   'P 1'
#
loop_
_entity.id
_entity.type
_entity.pdbx_description
1 polymer ?
#
loop_
_entity_poly.entity_id
_entity_poly.type
_entity_poly.pdbx_seq_one_letter_code
_entity_poly.pdbx_strand_id
1 'polypeptide(L)'
;MGKREPVIATLGSHSALQILKGAKDENFPTLVIAPEDKKDFYKRFRFIDEIISIPNYLDFPKIEKLLFKKNVILIPHGSFVAYLGLEENKKMRIPYFGNREVLDYESDRQKQREWLIKSDINVPLQFRGVADINYPVIVKSYGAAGGKGYFYAKNKRDFQKKIGALKDRNFIIQEYVIGVTLYIHYFYSLLTNKLEILSMDRRYETNVDSLGRIPLTHQEQLNIEPSYVVVGNSPLVLRESLLPEAFAMGERVVEKSKQLIGGKGLYGPFCLETVITPDQKFYVIEISCRIVAGTNLFMDGSPYSSLIYNEPMSTGRRIAREIKLALKENKLEQVLN
;
A
#
# COMPACT_ATOMS: atom_id res chain seq x y z
N MET A 1 -31.25 -0.62 23.99
CA MET A 1 -29.99 0.12 24.13
C MET A 1 -29.41 0.30 22.72
N GLY A 2 -29.34 1.54 22.21
CA GLY A 2 -28.74 1.82 20.89
C GLY A 2 -27.28 1.35 20.89
N LYS A 3 -26.86 0.62 19.85
CA LYS A 3 -25.45 0.24 19.69
C LYS A 3 -24.63 1.53 19.64
N ARG A 4 -23.67 1.68 20.55
CA ARG A 4 -22.76 2.83 20.57
C ARG A 4 -22.01 2.88 19.25
N GLU A 5 -21.95 4.05 18.63
CA GLU A 5 -21.23 4.26 17.38
C GLU A 5 -19.76 3.85 17.53
N PRO A 6 -19.18 3.10 16.57
CA PRO A 6 -17.78 2.69 16.68
C PRO A 6 -16.84 3.88 16.54
N VAL A 7 -15.68 3.79 17.18
CA VAL A 7 -14.58 4.75 17.07
C VAL A 7 -13.63 4.25 15.98
N ILE A 8 -13.34 5.04 14.97
CA ILE A 8 -12.36 4.70 13.96
C ILE A 8 -10.96 5.05 14.47
N ALA A 9 -10.09 4.05 14.53
CA ALA A 9 -8.72 4.21 15.00
C ALA A 9 -7.68 3.69 14.02
N THR A 10 -6.47 4.24 14.12
CA THR A 10 -5.30 3.75 13.38
C THR A 10 -4.00 4.11 14.12
N LEU A 11 -2.89 3.48 13.72
CA LEU A 11 -1.55 3.85 14.20
C LEU A 11 -1.13 5.20 13.60
N GLY A 12 -0.47 6.03 14.41
CA GLY A 12 -0.01 7.36 14.00
C GLY A 12 1.19 7.31 13.07
N SER A 13 0.98 7.04 11.80
CA SER A 13 2.01 7.00 10.75
C SER A 13 1.38 6.97 9.37
N HIS A 14 2.20 7.00 8.32
CA HIS A 14 1.87 6.69 6.93
C HIS A 14 0.62 7.44 6.41
N SER A 15 -0.58 6.82 6.46
CA SER A 15 -1.85 7.39 5.97
C SER A 15 -2.83 7.74 7.09
N ALA A 16 -2.35 7.82 8.35
CA ALA A 16 -3.20 8.04 9.51
C ALA A 16 -4.06 9.31 9.41
N LEU A 17 -3.49 10.41 8.94
CA LEU A 17 -4.23 11.68 8.80
C LEU A 17 -5.38 11.56 7.80
N GLN A 18 -5.17 10.89 6.67
CA GLN A 18 -6.20 10.69 5.67
C GLN A 18 -7.32 9.77 6.18
N ILE A 19 -6.96 8.68 6.87
CA ILE A 19 -7.92 7.75 7.47
C ILE A 19 -8.81 8.48 8.47
N LEU A 20 -8.21 9.21 9.41
CA LEU A 20 -8.94 9.90 10.49
C LEU A 20 -9.75 11.09 9.97
N LYS A 21 -9.22 11.86 9.01
CA LYS A 21 -9.96 12.93 8.35
C LYS A 21 -11.20 12.36 7.63
N GLY A 22 -11.02 11.29 6.86
CA GLY A 22 -12.13 10.64 6.16
C GLY A 22 -13.16 10.04 7.11
N ALA A 23 -12.74 9.47 8.24
CA ALA A 23 -13.65 9.00 9.29
C ALA A 23 -14.46 10.15 9.90
N LYS A 24 -13.81 11.29 10.16
CA LYS A 24 -14.48 12.49 10.66
C LYS A 24 -15.49 13.05 9.68
N ASP A 25 -15.18 13.03 8.39
CA ASP A 25 -16.09 13.48 7.32
C ASP A 25 -17.34 12.60 7.20
N GLU A 26 -17.25 11.35 7.65
CA GLU A 26 -18.40 10.43 7.77
C GLU A 26 -19.05 10.47 9.17
N ASN A 27 -18.67 11.42 10.03
CA ASN A 27 -19.15 11.67 11.38
C ASN A 27 -18.77 10.61 12.43
N PHE A 28 -17.74 9.79 12.19
CA PHE A 28 -17.23 8.89 13.22
C PHE A 28 -16.35 9.62 14.24
N PRO A 29 -16.40 9.21 15.53
CA PRO A 29 -15.36 9.53 16.48
C PRO A 29 -14.02 8.95 16.02
N THR A 30 -12.93 9.69 16.24
CA THR A 30 -11.61 9.34 15.73
C THR A 30 -10.57 9.20 16.81
N LEU A 31 -9.67 8.23 16.66
CA LEU A 31 -8.61 7.94 17.62
C LEU A 31 -7.30 7.63 16.91
N VAL A 32 -6.22 8.27 17.32
CA VAL A 32 -4.87 7.91 16.88
C VAL A 32 -4.09 7.24 18.02
N ILE A 33 -3.37 6.18 17.68
CA ILE A 33 -2.43 5.50 18.59
C ILE A 33 -1.02 5.84 18.15
N ALA A 34 -0.26 6.53 18.95
CA ALA A 34 1.05 7.04 18.56
C ALA A 34 2.07 6.99 19.73
N PRO A 35 3.38 6.94 19.41
CA PRO A 35 4.41 7.16 20.42
C PRO A 35 4.29 8.55 21.05
N GLU A 36 4.73 8.68 22.31
CA GLU A 36 4.58 9.93 23.08
C GLU A 36 5.27 11.12 22.39
N ASP A 37 6.40 10.92 21.73
CA ASP A 37 7.12 11.97 20.97
C ASP A 37 6.35 12.49 19.74
N LYS A 38 5.30 11.78 19.28
CA LYS A 38 4.43 12.18 18.18
C LYS A 38 3.12 12.84 18.63
N LYS A 39 2.81 12.82 19.91
CA LYS A 39 1.55 13.33 20.47
C LYS A 39 1.28 14.78 20.08
N ASP A 40 2.26 15.67 20.24
CA ASP A 40 2.08 17.08 19.94
C ASP A 40 1.93 17.36 18.44
N PHE A 41 2.47 16.50 17.60
CA PHE A 41 2.20 16.56 16.17
C PHE A 41 0.72 16.29 15.87
N TYR A 42 0.13 15.24 16.45
CA TYR A 42 -1.26 14.87 16.19
C TYR A 42 -2.27 15.82 16.83
N LYS A 43 -1.96 16.49 17.95
CA LYS A 43 -2.78 17.55 18.54
C LYS A 43 -3.08 18.74 17.62
N ARG A 44 -2.28 18.93 16.56
CA ARG A 44 -2.48 20.01 15.57
C ARG A 44 -3.72 19.80 14.71
N PHE A 45 -4.27 18.57 14.67
CA PHE A 45 -5.36 18.20 13.77
C PHE A 45 -6.66 18.04 14.53
N ARG A 46 -7.57 19.02 14.39
CA ARG A 46 -8.86 19.09 15.11
C ARG A 46 -9.82 17.96 14.76
N PHE A 47 -9.61 17.22 13.70
CA PHE A 47 -10.42 16.06 13.33
C PHE A 47 -10.01 14.79 14.09
N ILE A 48 -9.01 14.84 14.95
CA ILE A 48 -8.61 13.76 15.84
C ILE A 48 -9.21 14.04 17.23
N ASP A 49 -10.18 13.22 17.63
CA ASP A 49 -10.90 13.42 18.89
C ASP A 49 -10.10 12.90 20.09
N GLU A 50 -9.32 11.82 19.90
CA GLU A 50 -8.55 11.22 20.99
C GLU A 50 -7.16 10.75 20.49
N ILE A 51 -6.18 10.89 21.38
CA ILE A 51 -4.81 10.40 21.17
C ILE A 51 -4.47 9.45 22.31
N ILE A 52 -4.21 8.18 22.00
CA ILE A 52 -3.64 7.23 22.95
C ILE A 52 -2.15 7.15 22.71
N SER A 53 -1.37 7.58 23.72
CA SER A 53 0.07 7.49 23.67
C SER A 53 0.57 6.15 24.21
N ILE A 54 1.56 5.59 23.52
CA ILE A 54 2.27 4.37 23.90
C ILE A 54 3.79 4.63 23.81
N PRO A 55 4.63 3.94 24.61
CA PRO A 55 6.08 4.12 24.54
C PRO A 55 6.66 3.81 23.17
N ASN A 56 6.21 2.72 22.55
CA ASN A 56 6.51 2.34 21.19
C ASN A 56 5.36 1.47 20.62
N TYR A 57 5.35 1.24 19.31
CA TYR A 57 4.26 0.47 18.69
C TYR A 57 4.21 -1.01 19.11
N LEU A 58 5.32 -1.60 19.58
CA LEU A 58 5.34 -2.97 20.12
C LEU A 58 4.55 -3.10 21.41
N ASP A 59 4.22 -1.99 22.08
CA ASP A 59 3.36 -1.97 23.26
C ASP A 59 1.85 -2.00 22.93
N PHE A 60 1.48 -2.04 21.66
CA PHE A 60 0.09 -2.10 21.22
C PHE A 60 -0.76 -3.17 21.92
N PRO A 61 -0.28 -4.42 22.15
CA PRO A 61 -1.07 -5.42 22.85
C PRO A 61 -1.50 -5.01 24.27
N LYS A 62 -0.74 -4.14 24.93
CA LYS A 62 -1.07 -3.66 26.29
C LYS A 62 -2.32 -2.79 26.34
N ILE A 63 -2.65 -2.12 25.24
CA ILE A 63 -3.83 -1.23 25.16
C ILE A 63 -5.04 -1.89 24.52
N GLU A 64 -4.94 -3.10 24.03
CA GLU A 64 -6.01 -3.77 23.29
C GLU A 64 -7.33 -3.84 24.06
N LYS A 65 -7.28 -4.16 25.37
CA LYS A 65 -8.46 -4.16 26.24
C LYS A 65 -9.14 -2.79 26.35
N LEU A 66 -8.35 -1.71 26.35
CA LEU A 66 -8.86 -0.34 26.36
C LEU A 66 -9.58 -0.03 25.05
N LEU A 67 -9.00 -0.42 23.92
CA LEU A 67 -9.59 -0.23 22.59
C LEU A 67 -10.93 -0.97 22.45
N PHE A 68 -11.02 -2.20 22.97
CA PHE A 68 -12.30 -2.93 23.03
C PHE A 68 -13.38 -2.16 23.80
N LYS A 69 -13.04 -1.65 25.01
CA LYS A 69 -13.99 -0.87 25.83
C LYS A 69 -14.48 0.39 25.12
N LYS A 70 -13.67 0.93 24.21
CA LYS A 70 -14.00 2.11 23.41
C LYS A 70 -14.78 1.77 22.13
N ASN A 71 -15.07 0.51 21.85
CA ASN A 71 -15.73 0.06 20.62
C ASN A 71 -14.96 0.49 19.34
N VAL A 72 -13.65 0.25 19.34
CA VAL A 72 -12.76 0.66 18.23
C VAL A 72 -12.89 -0.28 17.03
N ILE A 73 -12.94 0.29 15.82
CA ILE A 73 -12.61 -0.39 14.56
C ILE A 73 -11.25 0.13 14.10
N LEU A 74 -10.29 -0.77 13.94
CA LEU A 74 -8.93 -0.44 13.55
C LEU A 74 -8.79 -0.45 12.02
N ILE A 75 -8.24 0.62 11.45
CA ILE A 75 -7.96 0.73 10.02
C ILE A 75 -6.46 0.53 9.78
N PRO A 76 -6.07 -0.52 9.05
CA PRO A 76 -4.67 -0.80 8.76
C PRO A 76 -4.11 0.08 7.65
N HIS A 77 -2.80 0.31 7.71
CA HIS A 77 -2.01 0.92 6.65
C HIS A 77 -0.60 0.31 6.60
N GLY A 78 0.26 0.77 5.68
CA GLY A 78 1.57 0.17 5.42
C GLY A 78 2.50 0.00 6.61
N SER A 79 2.37 0.81 7.65
CA SER A 79 3.22 0.71 8.85
C SER A 79 2.79 -0.36 9.86
N PHE A 80 1.61 -0.97 9.70
CA PHE A 80 1.16 -1.99 10.66
C PHE A 80 2.09 -3.20 10.69
N VAL A 81 2.40 -3.78 9.52
CA VAL A 81 3.33 -4.91 9.45
C VAL A 81 4.75 -4.46 9.82
N ALA A 82 5.17 -3.27 9.40
CA ALA A 82 6.51 -2.75 9.67
C ALA A 82 6.77 -2.47 11.16
N TYR A 83 5.75 -2.05 11.93
CA TYR A 83 5.90 -1.67 13.33
C TYR A 83 5.50 -2.76 14.33
N LEU A 84 4.46 -3.52 14.02
CA LEU A 84 3.94 -4.57 14.90
C LEU A 84 4.45 -5.96 14.51
N GLY A 85 4.89 -6.13 13.26
CA GLY A 85 5.19 -7.43 12.68
C GLY A 85 3.93 -8.20 12.25
N LEU A 86 4.12 -9.20 11.40
CA LEU A 86 3.03 -9.99 10.82
C LEU A 86 2.29 -10.81 11.91
N GLU A 87 3.04 -11.44 12.81
CA GLU A 87 2.48 -12.30 13.85
C GLU A 87 1.59 -11.53 14.85
N GLU A 88 2.01 -10.33 15.26
CA GLU A 88 1.20 -9.50 16.16
C GLU A 88 -0.05 -8.97 15.44
N ASN A 89 0.04 -8.63 14.16
CA ASN A 89 -1.14 -8.28 13.36
C ASN A 89 -2.17 -9.42 13.30
N LYS A 90 -1.72 -10.68 13.15
CA LYS A 90 -2.60 -11.85 13.12
C LYS A 90 -3.26 -12.13 14.47
N LYS A 91 -2.53 -11.90 15.58
CA LYS A 91 -3.03 -12.16 16.94
C LYS A 91 -4.00 -11.10 17.47
N MET A 92 -4.04 -9.91 16.85
CA MET A 92 -4.96 -8.86 17.29
C MET A 92 -6.41 -9.32 17.29
N ARG A 93 -7.13 -9.00 18.37
CA ARG A 93 -8.56 -9.33 18.53
C ARG A 93 -9.47 -8.13 18.24
N ILE A 94 -8.90 -6.92 18.17
CA ILE A 94 -9.66 -5.72 17.84
C ILE A 94 -10.29 -5.87 16.44
N PRO A 95 -11.58 -5.48 16.28
CA PRO A 95 -12.21 -5.42 14.97
C PRO A 95 -11.34 -4.63 13.98
N TYR A 96 -11.02 -5.24 12.87
CA TYR A 96 -10.03 -4.77 11.89
C TYR A 96 -10.70 -4.68 10.52
N PHE A 97 -10.60 -3.53 9.86
CA PHE A 97 -11.15 -3.34 8.54
C PHE A 97 -10.26 -4.01 7.48
N GLY A 98 -10.82 -4.87 6.67
CA GLY A 98 -10.09 -5.64 5.67
C GLY A 98 -9.84 -7.09 6.09
N ASN A 99 -9.29 -7.89 5.19
CA ASN A 99 -8.97 -9.29 5.45
C ASN A 99 -7.50 -9.43 5.88
N ARG A 100 -7.24 -9.86 7.11
CA ARG A 100 -5.86 -10.06 7.62
C ARG A 100 -5.10 -11.16 6.90
N GLU A 101 -5.79 -12.15 6.35
CA GLU A 101 -5.14 -13.27 5.67
C GLU A 101 -4.38 -12.83 4.41
N VAL A 102 -4.78 -11.70 3.81
CA VAL A 102 -4.05 -11.14 2.67
C VAL A 102 -2.64 -10.65 3.04
N LEU A 103 -2.38 -10.37 4.32
CA LEU A 103 -1.06 -9.94 4.80
C LEU A 103 0.02 -11.01 4.61
N ASP A 104 -0.36 -12.29 4.64
CA ASP A 104 0.57 -13.39 4.34
C ASP A 104 1.07 -13.35 2.90
N TYR A 105 0.19 -12.94 2.00
CA TYR A 105 0.54 -12.76 0.60
C TYR A 105 1.29 -11.46 0.37
N GLU A 106 0.90 -10.36 1.01
CA GLU A 106 1.58 -9.07 0.89
C GLU A 106 3.01 -9.12 1.45
N SER A 107 3.24 -9.85 2.53
CA SER A 107 4.57 -9.93 3.18
C SER A 107 5.55 -10.89 2.47
N ASP A 108 5.05 -11.79 1.63
CA ASP A 108 5.83 -12.79 0.91
C ASP A 108 5.89 -12.50 -0.59
N ARG A 109 7.06 -12.06 -1.07
CA ARG A 109 7.26 -11.69 -2.48
C ARG A 109 6.95 -12.84 -3.46
N GLN A 110 7.19 -14.09 -3.05
CA GLN A 110 6.91 -15.24 -3.90
C GLN A 110 5.41 -15.48 -4.00
N LYS A 111 4.69 -15.43 -2.88
CA LYS A 111 3.23 -15.54 -2.85
C LYS A 111 2.55 -14.41 -3.62
N GLN A 112 3.03 -13.17 -3.48
CA GLN A 112 2.56 -12.04 -4.29
C GLN A 112 2.71 -12.33 -5.78
N ARG A 113 3.91 -12.76 -6.19
CA ARG A 113 4.20 -13.05 -7.58
C ARG A 113 3.30 -14.16 -8.13
N GLU A 114 3.13 -15.25 -7.39
CA GLU A 114 2.24 -16.33 -7.77
C GLU A 114 0.79 -15.87 -7.91
N TRP A 115 0.33 -15.04 -7.00
CA TRP A 115 -1.02 -14.45 -7.09
C TRP A 115 -1.17 -13.61 -8.35
N LEU A 116 -0.25 -12.71 -8.65
CA LEU A 116 -0.29 -11.88 -9.86
C LEU A 116 -0.26 -12.72 -11.14
N ILE A 117 0.61 -13.72 -11.23
CA ILE A 117 0.67 -14.64 -12.38
C ILE A 117 -0.65 -15.41 -12.53
N LYS A 118 -1.19 -15.96 -11.43
CA LYS A 118 -2.48 -16.67 -11.45
C LYS A 118 -3.66 -15.75 -11.76
N SER A 119 -3.49 -14.44 -11.64
CA SER A 119 -4.46 -13.41 -12.03
C SER A 119 -4.31 -12.96 -13.48
N ASP A 120 -3.47 -13.64 -14.27
CA ASP A 120 -3.16 -13.27 -15.67
C ASP A 120 -2.63 -11.83 -15.78
N ILE A 121 -1.68 -11.49 -14.92
CA ILE A 121 -1.02 -10.19 -14.88
C ILE A 121 0.45 -10.32 -15.27
N ASN A 122 0.92 -9.45 -16.16
CA ASN A 122 2.33 -9.41 -16.48
C ASN A 122 3.14 -8.98 -15.27
N VAL A 123 4.15 -9.76 -14.95
CA VAL A 123 5.13 -9.46 -13.90
C VAL A 123 6.54 -9.50 -14.48
N PRO A 124 7.48 -8.70 -13.99
CA PRO A 124 8.86 -8.76 -14.48
C PRO A 124 9.44 -10.17 -14.38
N LEU A 125 10.30 -10.56 -15.30
CA LEU A 125 10.96 -11.86 -15.24
C LEU A 125 11.77 -11.97 -13.95
N GLN A 126 11.79 -13.16 -13.34
CA GLN A 126 12.61 -13.48 -12.20
C GLN A 126 13.66 -14.51 -12.57
N PHE A 127 14.90 -14.24 -12.22
CA PHE A 127 16.03 -15.12 -12.52
C PHE A 127 16.32 -16.04 -11.35
N ARG A 128 16.57 -17.31 -11.65
CA ARG A 128 16.91 -18.32 -10.63
C ARG A 128 18.37 -18.23 -10.20
N GLY A 129 19.22 -17.69 -11.06
CA GLY A 129 20.65 -17.61 -10.79
C GLY A 129 21.37 -16.54 -11.57
N VAL A 130 22.61 -16.25 -11.17
CA VAL A 130 23.46 -15.23 -11.80
C VAL A 130 23.82 -15.58 -13.26
N ALA A 131 23.79 -16.88 -13.61
CA ALA A 131 24.09 -17.35 -14.96
C ALA A 131 23.11 -16.80 -15.99
N ASP A 132 21.86 -16.58 -15.58
CA ASP A 132 20.74 -16.21 -16.45
C ASP A 132 20.66 -14.69 -16.71
N ILE A 133 21.53 -13.88 -16.09
CA ILE A 133 21.49 -12.41 -16.23
C ILE A 133 22.12 -12.01 -17.59
N ASN A 134 21.25 -11.71 -18.55
CA ASN A 134 21.64 -11.28 -19.91
C ASN A 134 21.29 -9.81 -20.20
N TYR A 135 20.54 -9.13 -19.32
CA TYR A 135 20.09 -7.75 -19.44
C TYR A 135 19.96 -7.08 -18.07
N PRO A 136 19.66 -5.77 -18.01
CA PRO A 136 19.58 -5.07 -16.74
C PRO A 136 18.60 -5.70 -15.76
N VAL A 137 19.05 -5.84 -14.53
CA VAL A 137 18.26 -6.40 -13.42
C VAL A 137 18.22 -5.47 -12.23
N ILE A 138 17.16 -5.59 -11.44
CA ILE A 138 17.08 -5.04 -10.09
C ILE A 138 17.14 -6.19 -9.08
N VAL A 139 17.99 -6.04 -8.09
CA VAL A 139 18.14 -6.99 -6.99
C VAL A 139 17.45 -6.39 -5.78
N LYS A 140 16.57 -7.16 -5.16
CA LYS A 140 15.72 -6.71 -4.04
C LYS A 140 15.88 -7.65 -2.86
N SER A 141 16.26 -7.12 -1.70
CA SER A 141 16.20 -7.87 -0.44
C SER A 141 14.75 -8.13 -0.02
N TYR A 142 14.52 -9.18 0.76
CA TYR A 142 13.21 -9.44 1.35
C TYR A 142 12.88 -8.40 2.41
N GLY A 143 11.57 -8.12 2.57
CA GLY A 143 11.03 -7.16 3.52
C GLY A 143 10.61 -5.82 2.89
N ALA A 144 9.65 -5.16 3.53
CA ALA A 144 9.11 -3.86 3.10
C ALA A 144 9.99 -2.73 3.66
N ALA A 145 10.96 -2.26 2.88
CA ALA A 145 11.92 -1.24 3.33
C ALA A 145 11.88 0.07 2.50
N GLY A 146 10.79 0.31 1.74
CA GLY A 146 10.62 1.55 0.96
C GLY A 146 11.76 1.81 -0.03
N GLY A 147 12.22 0.77 -0.73
CA GLY A 147 13.31 0.85 -1.71
C GLY A 147 14.72 0.70 -1.13
N LYS A 148 14.87 0.58 0.19
CA LYS A 148 16.18 0.28 0.82
C LYS A 148 16.60 -1.16 0.52
N GLY A 149 17.92 -1.36 0.30
CA GLY A 149 18.48 -2.69 0.03
C GLY A 149 18.26 -3.18 -1.40
N TYR A 150 17.93 -2.27 -2.33
CA TYR A 150 17.86 -2.55 -3.75
C TYR A 150 19.13 -2.06 -4.44
N PHE A 151 19.56 -2.78 -5.46
CA PHE A 151 20.56 -2.26 -6.39
C PHE A 151 20.24 -2.67 -7.83
N TYR A 152 20.62 -1.81 -8.75
CA TYR A 152 20.58 -2.04 -10.18
C TYR A 152 21.89 -2.69 -10.62
N ALA A 153 21.80 -3.68 -11.52
CA ALA A 153 22.95 -4.25 -12.20
C ALA A 153 22.70 -4.35 -13.70
N LYS A 154 23.57 -3.74 -14.49
CA LYS A 154 23.44 -3.72 -15.95
C LYS A 154 23.72 -5.05 -16.64
N ASN A 155 24.45 -5.94 -15.97
CA ASN A 155 24.84 -7.27 -16.45
C ASN A 155 25.40 -8.12 -15.30
N LYS A 156 25.75 -9.38 -15.60
CA LYS A 156 26.31 -10.35 -14.65
C LYS A 156 27.58 -9.85 -13.95
N ARG A 157 28.51 -9.19 -14.65
CA ARG A 157 29.76 -8.68 -14.07
C ARG A 157 29.48 -7.57 -13.05
N ASP A 158 28.56 -6.68 -13.35
CA ASP A 158 28.15 -5.61 -12.47
C ASP A 158 27.43 -6.15 -11.22
N PHE A 159 26.55 -7.16 -11.41
CA PHE A 159 25.93 -7.88 -10.30
C PHE A 159 26.96 -8.46 -9.33
N GLN A 160 27.99 -9.17 -9.87
CA GLN A 160 29.01 -9.79 -9.05
C GLN A 160 29.83 -8.78 -8.23
N LYS A 161 30.02 -7.56 -8.76
CA LYS A 161 30.71 -6.48 -8.02
C LYS A 161 29.86 -5.94 -6.86
N LYS A 162 28.54 -5.86 -7.04
CA LYS A 162 27.63 -5.20 -6.09
C LYS A 162 27.04 -6.13 -5.04
N ILE A 163 26.90 -7.42 -5.33
CA ILE A 163 26.26 -8.38 -4.43
C ILE A 163 26.93 -8.49 -3.06
N GLY A 164 28.25 -8.27 -3.00
CA GLY A 164 29.01 -8.28 -1.75
C GLY A 164 28.62 -7.19 -0.75
N ALA A 165 28.00 -6.11 -1.22
CA ALA A 165 27.53 -5.02 -0.37
C ALA A 165 26.15 -5.30 0.28
N LEU A 166 25.41 -6.31 -0.19
CA LEU A 166 24.15 -6.73 0.42
C LEU A 166 24.42 -7.46 1.75
N LYS A 167 23.89 -6.90 2.82
CA LYS A 167 23.98 -7.50 4.17
C LYS A 167 23.12 -8.76 4.31
N ASP A 168 21.98 -8.80 3.61
CA ASP A 168 21.07 -9.93 3.61
C ASP A 168 21.31 -10.77 2.36
N ARG A 169 21.50 -12.08 2.55
CA ARG A 169 21.68 -13.05 1.46
C ARG A 169 20.35 -13.53 0.87
N ASN A 170 19.22 -13.16 1.46
CA ASN A 170 17.90 -13.44 0.95
C ASN A 170 17.47 -12.31 0.01
N PHE A 171 17.59 -12.53 -1.28
CA PHE A 171 17.22 -11.56 -2.31
C PHE A 171 16.58 -12.25 -3.52
N ILE A 172 15.88 -11.45 -4.30
CA ILE A 172 15.41 -11.84 -5.63
C ILE A 172 16.15 -11.04 -6.70
N ILE A 173 16.39 -11.69 -7.84
CA ILE A 173 16.92 -11.05 -9.06
C ILE A 173 15.76 -10.92 -10.02
N GLN A 174 15.42 -9.70 -10.41
CA GLN A 174 14.28 -9.40 -11.23
C GLN A 174 14.69 -8.55 -12.44
N GLU A 175 14.04 -8.76 -13.58
CA GLU A 175 14.17 -7.87 -14.73
C GLU A 175 13.94 -6.42 -14.33
N TYR A 176 14.79 -5.52 -14.81
CA TYR A 176 14.58 -4.09 -14.70
C TYR A 176 13.69 -3.60 -15.84
N VAL A 177 12.39 -3.56 -15.63
CA VAL A 177 11.43 -3.09 -16.64
C VAL A 177 11.58 -1.58 -16.83
N ILE A 178 11.86 -1.17 -18.06
CA ILE A 178 12.00 0.24 -18.43
C ILE A 178 10.64 0.79 -18.84
N GLY A 179 10.18 1.82 -18.13
CA GLY A 179 8.88 2.44 -18.37
C GLY A 179 8.54 3.51 -17.35
N VAL A 180 7.29 3.95 -17.36
CA VAL A 180 6.75 4.92 -16.40
C VAL A 180 6.17 4.19 -15.21
N THR A 181 6.65 4.51 -14.02
CA THR A 181 6.05 4.00 -12.78
C THR A 181 4.69 4.65 -12.54
N LEU A 182 3.71 3.83 -12.23
CA LEU A 182 2.34 4.23 -11.93
C LEU A 182 1.78 3.37 -10.81
N TYR A 183 1.20 3.98 -9.82
CA TYR A 183 0.59 3.35 -8.66
C TYR A 183 -0.92 3.55 -8.74
N ILE A 184 -1.68 2.45 -8.94
CA ILE A 184 -3.12 2.50 -9.12
C ILE A 184 -3.78 2.12 -7.80
N HIS A 185 -4.58 3.04 -7.25
CA HIS A 185 -5.26 2.87 -5.97
C HIS A 185 -6.71 2.47 -6.19
N TYR A 186 -7.01 1.25 -5.81
CA TYR A 186 -8.34 0.66 -5.93
C TYR A 186 -9.07 0.63 -4.60
N PHE A 187 -10.37 0.45 -4.69
CA PHE A 187 -11.23 0.04 -3.60
C PHE A 187 -12.22 -1.02 -4.11
N TYR A 188 -12.24 -2.18 -3.47
CA TYR A 188 -13.25 -3.18 -3.76
C TYR A 188 -14.23 -3.28 -2.60
N SER A 189 -15.52 -3.03 -2.87
CA SER A 189 -16.60 -3.10 -1.89
C SER A 189 -17.22 -4.49 -1.87
N LEU A 190 -17.20 -5.15 -0.71
CA LEU A 190 -17.95 -6.40 -0.50
C LEU A 190 -19.46 -6.18 -0.46
N LEU A 191 -19.90 -4.99 -0.07
CA LEU A 191 -21.33 -4.69 0.06
C LEU A 191 -22.00 -4.52 -1.31
N THR A 192 -21.28 -3.96 -2.27
CA THR A 192 -21.80 -3.68 -3.61
C THR A 192 -21.22 -4.56 -4.70
N ASN A 193 -20.19 -5.36 -4.39
CA ASN A 193 -19.41 -6.14 -5.36
C ASN A 193 -18.84 -5.30 -6.52
N LYS A 194 -18.45 -4.06 -6.22
CA LYS A 194 -17.89 -3.13 -7.22
C LYS A 194 -16.44 -2.81 -6.94
N LEU A 195 -15.65 -2.77 -8.00
CA LEU A 195 -14.30 -2.24 -8.00
C LEU A 195 -14.32 -0.76 -8.42
N GLU A 196 -13.60 0.06 -7.69
CA GLU A 196 -13.42 1.48 -7.95
C GLU A 196 -11.93 1.78 -8.11
N ILE A 197 -11.54 2.59 -9.08
CA ILE A 197 -10.23 3.25 -9.09
C ILE A 197 -10.45 4.61 -8.42
N LEU A 198 -9.80 4.81 -7.26
CA LEU A 198 -9.98 6.03 -6.49
C LEU A 198 -8.95 7.10 -6.83
N SER A 199 -7.71 6.71 -7.18
CA SER A 199 -6.65 7.65 -7.53
C SER A 199 -5.47 6.95 -8.16
N MET A 200 -4.54 7.75 -8.70
CA MET A 200 -3.25 7.26 -9.20
C MET A 200 -2.15 8.24 -8.85
N ASP A 201 -0.97 7.72 -8.53
CA ASP A 201 0.20 8.54 -8.27
C ASP A 201 1.47 7.99 -8.92
N ARG A 202 2.47 8.83 -8.99
CA ARG A 202 3.86 8.50 -9.24
C ARG A 202 4.68 8.87 -8.00
N ARG A 203 5.64 8.05 -7.65
CA ARG A 203 6.56 8.31 -6.54
C ARG A 203 7.79 9.06 -7.01
N TYR A 204 8.28 9.97 -6.18
CA TYR A 204 9.61 10.57 -6.31
C TYR A 204 10.60 9.76 -5.48
N GLU A 205 11.64 9.28 -6.13
CA GLU A 205 12.69 8.47 -5.54
C GLU A 205 13.97 9.30 -5.40
N THR A 206 14.70 9.14 -4.31
CA THR A 206 15.72 10.10 -3.84
C THR A 206 16.70 10.59 -4.89
N ASN A 207 17.56 9.73 -5.46
CA ASN A 207 18.51 10.22 -6.46
C ASN A 207 18.17 9.81 -7.91
N VAL A 208 17.31 8.81 -8.11
CA VAL A 208 16.93 8.38 -9.47
C VAL A 208 16.30 9.52 -10.25
N ASP A 209 15.37 10.25 -9.63
CA ASP A 209 14.71 11.39 -10.27
C ASP A 209 15.66 12.57 -10.51
N SER A 210 16.67 12.77 -9.66
CA SER A 210 17.67 13.83 -9.86
C SER A 210 18.73 13.45 -10.88
N LEU A 211 19.13 12.17 -10.96
CA LEU A 211 20.08 11.70 -11.96
C LEU A 211 19.58 11.95 -13.39
N GLY A 212 18.29 11.80 -13.65
CA GLY A 212 17.69 12.09 -14.94
C GLY A 212 17.78 13.56 -15.40
N ARG A 213 18.14 14.48 -14.53
CA ARG A 213 18.36 15.92 -14.82
C ARG A 213 19.80 16.25 -15.18
N ILE A 214 20.73 15.31 -14.98
CA ILE A 214 22.15 15.48 -15.24
C ILE A 214 22.44 14.96 -16.65
N PRO A 215 23.21 15.65 -17.50
CA PRO A 215 23.62 15.14 -18.80
C PRO A 215 24.30 13.77 -18.68
N LEU A 216 24.01 12.86 -19.60
CA LEU A 216 24.48 11.46 -19.54
C LEU A 216 26.01 11.35 -19.38
N THR A 217 26.78 12.18 -20.08
CA THR A 217 28.24 12.25 -19.97
C THR A 217 28.73 12.59 -18.57
N HIS A 218 27.94 13.38 -17.83
CA HIS A 218 28.28 13.72 -16.44
C HIS A 218 27.80 12.66 -15.46
N GLN A 219 26.67 11.95 -15.72
CA GLN A 219 26.20 10.86 -14.90
C GLN A 219 27.26 9.76 -14.75
N GLU A 220 27.94 9.40 -15.85
CA GLU A 220 28.98 8.38 -15.86
C GLU A 220 30.18 8.77 -14.97
N GLN A 221 30.51 10.07 -14.87
CA GLN A 221 31.61 10.57 -14.07
C GLN A 221 31.32 10.60 -12.57
N LEU A 222 30.05 10.77 -12.19
CA LEU A 222 29.64 10.90 -10.79
C LEU A 222 29.73 9.61 -9.99
N ASN A 223 29.74 8.45 -10.65
CA ASN A 223 29.77 7.12 -10.02
C ASN A 223 28.75 6.95 -8.88
N ILE A 224 27.53 7.52 -9.10
CA ILE A 224 26.43 7.49 -8.13
C ILE A 224 25.58 6.25 -8.36
N GLU A 225 25.38 5.45 -7.30
CA GLU A 225 24.44 4.33 -7.36
C GLU A 225 23.00 4.84 -7.26
N PRO A 226 22.07 4.34 -8.10
CA PRO A 226 20.65 4.68 -8.02
C PRO A 226 20.04 4.29 -6.68
N SER A 227 19.28 5.20 -6.08
CA SER A 227 18.50 4.97 -4.86
C SER A 227 17.01 5.12 -5.16
N TYR A 228 16.24 4.13 -4.74
CA TYR A 228 14.80 4.03 -4.95
C TYR A 228 14.00 4.36 -3.69
N VAL A 229 14.61 5.07 -2.72
CA VAL A 229 13.93 5.49 -1.50
C VAL A 229 12.92 6.60 -1.83
N VAL A 230 11.66 6.33 -1.57
CA VAL A 230 10.57 7.28 -1.82
C VAL A 230 10.61 8.43 -0.82
N VAL A 231 10.56 9.66 -1.32
CA VAL A 231 10.52 10.90 -0.51
C VAL A 231 9.24 11.70 -0.72
N GLY A 232 8.49 11.43 -1.78
CA GLY A 232 7.25 12.14 -2.08
C GLY A 232 6.48 11.49 -3.20
N ASN A 233 5.31 12.05 -3.47
CA ASN A 233 4.39 11.56 -4.49
C ASN A 233 3.89 12.72 -5.34
N SER A 234 3.55 12.45 -6.60
CA SER A 234 2.82 13.38 -7.46
C SER A 234 1.57 12.72 -8.04
N PRO A 235 0.47 13.48 -8.23
CA PRO A 235 -0.72 12.94 -8.86
C PRO A 235 -0.44 12.60 -10.32
N LEU A 236 -1.09 11.54 -10.80
CA LEU A 236 -1.00 11.12 -12.18
C LEU A 236 -2.39 10.76 -12.70
N VAL A 237 -2.68 11.15 -13.94
CA VAL A 237 -3.87 10.74 -14.68
C VAL A 237 -3.42 9.85 -15.84
N LEU A 238 -3.91 8.63 -15.87
CA LEU A 238 -3.65 7.67 -16.95
C LEU A 238 -4.44 8.08 -18.20
N ARG A 239 -3.87 7.83 -19.38
CA ARG A 239 -4.63 7.96 -20.63
C ARG A 239 -5.90 7.12 -20.57
N GLU A 240 -7.02 7.70 -20.96
CA GLU A 240 -8.32 7.04 -20.89
C GLU A 240 -8.34 5.69 -21.64
N SER A 241 -7.66 5.59 -22.77
CA SER A 241 -7.54 4.35 -23.54
C SER A 241 -6.87 3.18 -22.80
N LEU A 242 -6.17 3.44 -21.70
CA LEU A 242 -5.52 2.43 -20.86
C LEU A 242 -6.35 2.07 -19.60
N LEU A 243 -7.40 2.82 -19.30
CA LEU A 243 -8.25 2.57 -18.14
C LEU A 243 -8.94 1.20 -18.17
N PRO A 244 -9.44 0.68 -19.32
CA PRO A 244 -10.04 -0.65 -19.35
C PRO A 244 -9.12 -1.74 -18.81
N GLU A 245 -7.84 -1.73 -19.18
CA GLU A 245 -6.87 -2.71 -18.66
C GLU A 245 -6.58 -2.47 -17.18
N ALA A 246 -6.48 -1.20 -16.74
CA ALA A 246 -6.30 -0.89 -15.33
C ALA A 246 -7.45 -1.45 -14.47
N PHE A 247 -8.72 -1.33 -14.90
CA PHE A 247 -9.86 -1.93 -14.22
C PHE A 247 -9.80 -3.46 -14.26
N ALA A 248 -9.57 -4.05 -15.43
CA ALA A 248 -9.51 -5.50 -15.61
C ALA A 248 -8.41 -6.15 -14.73
N MET A 249 -7.24 -5.53 -14.57
CA MET A 249 -6.19 -6.00 -13.66
C MET A 249 -6.69 -6.06 -12.20
N GLY A 250 -7.34 -4.99 -11.73
CA GLY A 250 -7.90 -4.95 -10.37
C GLY A 250 -8.96 -6.03 -10.14
N GLU A 251 -9.86 -6.23 -11.09
CA GLU A 251 -10.91 -7.25 -11.04
C GLU A 251 -10.32 -8.67 -10.99
N ARG A 252 -9.35 -8.98 -11.86
CA ARG A 252 -8.67 -10.29 -11.88
C ARG A 252 -7.95 -10.58 -10.57
N VAL A 253 -7.28 -9.58 -9.98
CA VAL A 253 -6.59 -9.72 -8.69
C VAL A 253 -7.59 -10.02 -7.56
N VAL A 254 -8.69 -9.28 -7.49
CA VAL A 254 -9.74 -9.50 -6.48
C VAL A 254 -10.35 -10.89 -6.64
N GLU A 255 -10.76 -11.27 -7.84
CA GLU A 255 -11.39 -12.56 -8.09
C GLU A 255 -10.46 -13.73 -7.76
N LYS A 256 -9.19 -13.65 -8.17
CA LYS A 256 -8.21 -14.68 -7.86
C LYS A 256 -7.93 -14.78 -6.35
N SER A 257 -7.99 -13.67 -5.61
CA SER A 257 -7.78 -13.69 -4.17
C SER A 257 -8.79 -14.54 -3.42
N LYS A 258 -10.05 -14.57 -3.87
CA LYS A 258 -11.10 -15.41 -3.28
C LYS A 258 -10.77 -16.90 -3.36
N GLN A 259 -10.10 -17.31 -4.44
CA GLN A 259 -9.67 -18.70 -4.65
C GLN A 259 -8.40 -19.05 -3.87
N LEU A 260 -7.44 -18.12 -3.80
CA LEU A 260 -6.12 -18.37 -3.21
C LEU A 260 -6.11 -18.23 -1.70
N ILE A 261 -6.83 -17.22 -1.18
CA ILE A 261 -6.81 -16.86 0.24
C ILE A 261 -8.03 -17.46 0.96
N GLY A 262 -9.06 -17.82 0.18
CA GLY A 262 -10.31 -18.31 0.70
C GLY A 262 -11.22 -17.22 1.26
N GLY A 263 -12.45 -17.61 1.65
CA GLY A 263 -13.42 -16.72 2.27
C GLY A 263 -13.75 -15.48 1.44
N LYS A 264 -13.52 -14.33 2.03
CA LYS A 264 -13.85 -13.02 1.43
C LYS A 264 -12.82 -12.54 0.40
N GLY A 265 -11.62 -13.13 0.35
CA GLY A 265 -10.51 -12.66 -0.48
C GLY A 265 -10.03 -11.25 -0.13
N LEU A 266 -9.53 -10.51 -1.12
CA LEU A 266 -9.12 -9.12 -0.99
C LEU A 266 -10.31 -8.18 -1.12
N TYR A 267 -10.48 -7.28 -0.17
CA TYR A 267 -11.49 -6.21 -0.20
C TYR A 267 -11.00 -4.96 0.55
N GLY A 268 -11.71 -3.86 0.38
CA GLY A 268 -11.27 -2.55 0.84
C GLY A 268 -10.23 -1.94 -0.11
N PRO A 269 -9.38 -1.04 0.38
CA PRO A 269 -8.36 -0.39 -0.43
C PRO A 269 -7.19 -1.32 -0.72
N PHE A 270 -6.67 -1.24 -1.94
CA PHE A 270 -5.41 -1.87 -2.34
C PHE A 270 -4.73 -1.08 -3.45
N CYS A 271 -3.46 -1.38 -3.70
CA CYS A 271 -2.68 -0.72 -4.73
C CYS A 271 -1.92 -1.74 -5.57
N LEU A 272 -1.95 -1.56 -6.88
CA LEU A 272 -1.04 -2.23 -7.80
C LEU A 272 0.09 -1.26 -8.16
N GLU A 273 1.32 -1.64 -7.82
CA GLU A 273 2.52 -0.91 -8.18
C GLU A 273 2.97 -1.36 -9.57
N THR A 274 2.84 -0.49 -10.55
CA THR A 274 3.01 -0.84 -11.96
C THR A 274 4.14 -0.08 -12.64
N VAL A 275 4.64 -0.65 -13.73
CA VAL A 275 5.43 0.05 -14.76
C VAL A 275 4.72 -0.13 -16.10
N ILE A 276 4.52 0.99 -16.81
CA ILE A 276 3.98 0.97 -18.17
C ILE A 276 5.12 1.17 -19.14
N THR A 277 5.34 0.18 -20.00
CA THR A 277 6.41 0.18 -21.02
C THR A 277 6.08 1.08 -22.23
N PRO A 278 7.05 1.41 -23.09
CA PRO A 278 6.80 2.23 -24.29
C PRO A 278 5.76 1.63 -25.24
N ASP A 279 5.60 0.31 -25.27
CA ASP A 279 4.56 -0.40 -26.02
C ASP A 279 3.24 -0.52 -25.25
N GLN A 280 3.08 0.29 -24.18
CA GLN A 280 1.87 0.45 -23.39
C GLN A 280 1.41 -0.83 -22.63
N LYS A 281 2.32 -1.75 -22.35
CA LYS A 281 2.06 -2.91 -21.52
C LYS A 281 2.26 -2.59 -20.04
N PHE A 282 1.33 -3.07 -19.21
CA PHE A 282 1.44 -2.99 -17.77
C PHE A 282 2.26 -4.17 -17.24
N TYR A 283 3.21 -3.88 -16.37
CA TYR A 283 3.90 -4.85 -15.54
C TYR A 283 3.65 -4.51 -14.08
N VAL A 284 3.11 -5.44 -13.30
CA VAL A 284 2.91 -5.24 -11.87
C VAL A 284 4.13 -5.74 -11.11
N ILE A 285 4.70 -4.85 -10.30
CA ILE A 285 5.91 -5.12 -9.51
C ILE A 285 5.55 -5.65 -8.14
N GLU A 286 4.49 -5.09 -7.53
CA GLU A 286 4.08 -5.36 -6.16
C GLU A 286 2.58 -5.06 -5.99
N ILE A 287 1.93 -5.77 -5.06
CA ILE A 287 0.59 -5.47 -4.59
C ILE A 287 0.65 -5.08 -3.11
N SER A 288 -0.02 -3.99 -2.76
CA SER A 288 -0.24 -3.56 -1.38
C SER A 288 -1.72 -3.72 -1.03
N CYS A 289 -2.04 -4.62 -0.10
CA CYS A 289 -3.43 -5.03 0.20
C CYS A 289 -4.11 -4.15 1.27
N ARG A 290 -3.80 -2.86 1.29
CA ARG A 290 -4.28 -1.87 2.26
C ARG A 290 -4.11 -0.46 1.70
N ILE A 291 -4.55 0.57 2.43
CA ILE A 291 -4.29 1.96 2.05
C ILE A 291 -2.79 2.26 2.03
N VAL A 292 -2.32 3.01 1.03
CA VAL A 292 -0.92 3.39 0.82
C VAL A 292 -0.73 4.90 0.86
N ALA A 293 0.52 5.35 1.10
CA ALA A 293 0.84 6.77 1.26
C ALA A 293 0.57 7.62 0.02
N GLY A 294 0.63 7.05 -1.19
CA GLY A 294 0.31 7.75 -2.43
C GLY A 294 -1.11 8.33 -2.46
N THR A 295 -2.04 7.70 -1.74
CA THR A 295 -3.41 8.23 -1.61
C THR A 295 -3.50 9.54 -0.82
N ASN A 296 -2.48 9.89 -0.01
CA ASN A 296 -2.48 11.12 0.81
C ASN A 296 -2.51 12.41 -0.03
N LEU A 297 -2.17 12.34 -1.32
CA LEU A 297 -2.32 13.45 -2.26
C LEU A 297 -3.79 13.87 -2.45
N PHE A 298 -4.74 12.99 -2.16
CA PHE A 298 -6.13 13.12 -2.55
C PHE A 298 -7.06 13.20 -1.33
N MET A 299 -6.78 14.17 -0.44
CA MET A 299 -7.57 14.37 0.79
C MET A 299 -9.02 14.77 0.50
N ASP A 300 -9.23 15.57 -0.56
CA ASP A 300 -10.56 16.01 -1.00
C ASP A 300 -11.08 15.24 -2.22
N GLY A 301 -10.37 14.21 -2.65
CA GLY A 301 -10.70 13.40 -3.83
C GLY A 301 -9.68 13.55 -4.95
N SER A 302 -9.87 12.78 -6.00
CA SER A 302 -9.03 12.72 -7.19
C SER A 302 -9.88 12.91 -8.46
N PRO A 303 -9.26 13.08 -9.65
CA PRO A 303 -9.99 13.02 -10.91
C PRO A 303 -10.85 11.77 -11.07
N TYR A 304 -10.41 10.63 -10.56
CA TYR A 304 -11.14 9.35 -10.66
C TYR A 304 -12.29 9.25 -9.66
N SER A 305 -12.06 9.60 -8.39
CA SER A 305 -13.15 9.58 -7.40
C SER A 305 -14.26 10.58 -7.73
N SER A 306 -13.91 11.70 -8.38
CA SER A 306 -14.89 12.70 -8.84
C SER A 306 -15.78 12.21 -10.01
N LEU A 307 -15.37 11.15 -10.73
CA LEU A 307 -16.23 10.49 -11.72
C LEU A 307 -17.31 9.59 -11.09
N ILE A 308 -17.09 9.19 -9.83
CA ILE A 308 -17.97 8.25 -9.12
C ILE A 308 -18.84 8.97 -8.10
N TYR A 309 -18.27 9.98 -7.41
CA TYR A 309 -18.89 10.67 -6.29
C TYR A 309 -19.12 12.15 -6.59
N ASN A 310 -20.32 12.65 -6.26
CA ASN A 310 -20.66 14.09 -6.35
C ASN A 310 -20.20 14.88 -5.11
N GLU A 311 -19.29 14.34 -4.33
CA GLU A 311 -18.73 14.93 -3.11
C GLU A 311 -17.27 14.56 -2.95
N PRO A 312 -16.48 15.33 -2.18
CA PRO A 312 -15.09 14.98 -1.90
C PRO A 312 -14.97 13.56 -1.34
N MET A 313 -14.18 12.70 -2.02
CA MET A 313 -14.02 11.30 -1.63
C MET A 313 -12.55 10.89 -1.66
N SER A 314 -11.92 10.90 -0.50
CA SER A 314 -10.59 10.31 -0.29
C SER A 314 -10.70 8.80 -0.06
N THR A 315 -9.60 8.08 -0.19
CA THR A 315 -9.56 6.65 0.16
C THR A 315 -9.91 6.42 1.63
N GLY A 316 -9.44 7.28 2.54
CA GLY A 316 -9.78 7.20 3.96
C GLY A 316 -11.28 7.41 4.21
N ARG A 317 -11.91 8.37 3.52
CA ARG A 317 -13.34 8.60 3.58
C ARG A 317 -14.14 7.43 2.99
N ARG A 318 -13.64 6.84 1.89
CA ARG A 318 -14.27 5.67 1.26
C ARG A 318 -14.29 4.45 2.19
N ILE A 319 -13.22 4.24 2.98
CA ILE A 319 -13.19 3.21 4.02
C ILE A 319 -14.28 3.49 5.08
N ALA A 320 -14.33 4.70 5.60
CA ALA A 320 -15.33 5.08 6.60
C ALA A 320 -16.78 4.96 6.05
N ARG A 321 -17.00 5.34 4.78
CA ARG A 321 -18.26 5.16 4.09
C ARG A 321 -18.67 3.69 3.98
N GLU A 322 -17.75 2.78 3.69
CA GLU A 322 -18.02 1.34 3.67
C GLU A 322 -18.48 0.83 5.04
N ILE A 323 -17.78 1.23 6.11
CA ILE A 323 -18.16 0.88 7.49
C ILE A 323 -19.55 1.44 7.82
N LYS A 324 -19.83 2.68 7.45
CA LYS A 324 -21.13 3.33 7.67
C LYS A 324 -22.28 2.61 6.96
N LEU A 325 -22.06 2.22 5.71
CA LEU A 325 -23.03 1.43 4.95
C LEU A 325 -23.24 0.06 5.58
N ALA A 326 -22.16 -0.62 5.98
CA ALA A 326 -22.22 -1.91 6.65
C ALA A 326 -23.00 -1.84 7.98
N LEU A 327 -22.81 -0.78 8.76
CA LEU A 327 -23.60 -0.52 9.98
C LEU A 327 -25.08 -0.34 9.69
N LYS A 328 -25.41 0.48 8.67
CA LYS A 328 -26.79 0.75 8.25
C LYS A 328 -27.50 -0.52 7.79
N GLU A 329 -26.80 -1.41 7.11
CA GLU A 329 -27.33 -2.66 6.57
C GLU A 329 -27.23 -3.84 7.58
N ASN A 330 -26.69 -3.64 8.79
CA ASN A 330 -26.39 -4.71 9.77
C ASN A 330 -25.44 -5.79 9.23
N LYS A 331 -24.48 -5.38 8.38
CA LYS A 331 -23.49 -6.25 7.71
C LYS A 331 -22.04 -5.96 8.16
N LEU A 332 -21.85 -5.36 9.34
CA LEU A 332 -20.53 -4.91 9.79
C LEU A 332 -19.50 -6.04 9.81
N GLU A 333 -19.88 -7.24 10.22
CA GLU A 333 -19.03 -8.44 10.20
C GLU A 333 -18.57 -8.88 8.80
N GLN A 334 -19.21 -8.40 7.73
CA GLN A 334 -18.75 -8.69 6.38
C GLN A 334 -17.47 -7.92 6.03
N VAL A 335 -17.30 -6.73 6.56
CA VAL A 335 -16.19 -5.81 6.26
C VAL A 335 -15.11 -5.78 7.35
N LEU A 336 -15.32 -6.51 8.43
CA LEU A 336 -14.36 -6.67 9.51
C LEU A 336 -13.78 -8.09 9.57
N ASN A 337 -12.59 -8.17 10.18
CA ASN A 337 -11.88 -9.42 10.46
C ASN A 337 -11.47 -9.46 11.94
#